data_42936809c23472eeada12bb8ff4ca660
#
_entry.id   42936809c23472eeada12bb8ff4ca660
#
_cell.length_a   1.000
_cell.length_b   1.000
_cell.length_c   1.000
_cell.angle_alpha   90.00
_cell.angle_beta   90.00
_cell.angle_gamma   90.00
#
_symmetry.space_group_name_H-M   'P 1'
#
loop_
_entity.id
_entity.type
_entity.pdbx_description
1 polymer ?
#
loop_
_entity_poly.entity_id
_entity_poly.type
_entity_poly.pdbx_seq_one_letter_code
_entity_poly.pdbx_strand_id
1 'polypeptide(L)'
;MALPQRPEEVSPEWLTRAVGDHAPGVTVRGVEVVASHEATNHHAVLRLDHDGGARLPTTLFCKLPPLDPVRRTRLDWSGMGEREVRFYRELAPGLDVRVPRVVVAAHDGDTGAFVLAMEDLRTRADVPDGTDGLSPDLVAAGLEDLAALHVRYEDAGRRRREAPWITPSGRTSDYGARLLRAGIDADPGALSPAFVAVAERYIADRDTLQDAWEAGPATVLHGDPHLGNLFVAGDRIGFYDWGLMAVGSPLRDVSYLIAMALDPADRATHERDLLTHYREVRAAQG
;
A
#
# COMPACT_ATOMS: atom_id res chain seq x y z
N MET A 1 3.06 26.89 0.20
CA MET A 1 3.62 26.74 -1.17
C MET A 1 2.69 25.82 -1.94
N ALA A 2 2.23 26.22 -3.13
CA ALA A 2 1.36 25.37 -3.94
C ALA A 2 2.06 24.01 -4.25
N LEU A 3 1.31 22.92 -4.20
CA LEU A 3 1.82 21.60 -4.53
C LEU A 3 1.79 21.40 -6.05
N PRO A 4 2.84 20.81 -6.66
CA PRO A 4 2.83 20.38 -8.03
C PRO A 4 1.66 19.42 -8.31
N GLN A 5 1.01 19.60 -9.45
CA GLN A 5 -0.07 18.75 -9.91
C GLN A 5 0.36 17.86 -11.08
N ARG A 6 1.53 18.18 -11.66
CA ARG A 6 2.15 17.46 -12.78
C ARG A 6 3.63 17.28 -12.50
N PRO A 7 4.26 16.23 -13.03
CA PRO A 7 5.69 16.00 -12.84
C PRO A 7 6.57 17.17 -13.27
N GLU A 8 6.18 17.86 -14.35
CA GLU A 8 6.94 19.00 -14.90
C GLU A 8 6.90 20.25 -14.01
N GLU A 9 5.96 20.30 -13.06
CA GLU A 9 5.85 21.39 -12.07
C GLU A 9 6.76 21.17 -10.86
N VAL A 10 7.39 19.99 -10.74
CA VAL A 10 8.39 19.69 -9.71
C VAL A 10 9.70 20.36 -10.10
N SER A 11 9.79 21.68 -9.86
CA SER A 11 10.98 22.45 -10.22
C SER A 11 12.11 22.25 -9.20
N PRO A 12 13.38 22.55 -9.58
CA PRO A 12 14.51 22.54 -8.65
C PRO A 12 14.29 23.40 -7.41
N GLU A 13 13.71 24.58 -7.57
CA GLU A 13 13.44 25.52 -6.47
C GLU A 13 12.34 24.99 -5.54
N TRP A 14 11.30 24.38 -6.12
CA TRP A 14 10.24 23.75 -5.34
C TRP A 14 10.81 22.59 -4.52
N LEU A 15 11.55 21.69 -5.18
CA LEU A 15 12.09 20.48 -4.53
C LEU A 15 13.15 20.84 -3.48
N THR A 16 14.02 21.81 -3.73
CA THR A 16 14.99 22.32 -2.73
C THR A 16 14.29 22.72 -1.43
N ARG A 17 13.16 23.43 -1.53
CA ARG A 17 12.38 23.80 -0.34
C ARG A 17 11.66 22.62 0.29
N ALA A 18 11.08 21.76 -0.53
CA ALA A 18 10.28 20.63 -0.07
C ALA A 18 11.11 19.56 0.68
N VAL A 19 12.37 19.37 0.30
CA VAL A 19 13.29 18.42 0.97
C VAL A 19 14.00 19.03 2.18
N GLY A 20 13.78 20.31 2.48
CA GLY A 20 14.54 21.04 3.51
C GLY A 20 14.50 20.37 4.88
N ASP A 21 13.36 19.81 5.29
CA ASP A 21 13.22 19.10 6.56
C ASP A 21 13.94 17.74 6.54
N HIS A 22 13.97 17.08 5.39
CA HIS A 22 14.59 15.76 5.22
C HIS A 22 16.11 15.84 4.99
N ALA A 23 16.55 16.80 4.21
CA ALA A 23 17.95 17.01 3.82
C ALA A 23 18.34 18.50 3.95
N PRO A 24 18.52 19.00 5.19
CA PRO A 24 18.84 20.42 5.41
C PRO A 24 20.09 20.87 4.67
N GLY A 25 20.00 22.03 4.00
CA GLY A 25 21.11 22.64 3.28
C GLY A 25 21.44 22.00 1.92
N VAL A 26 20.62 21.04 1.46
CA VAL A 26 20.74 20.51 0.09
C VAL A 26 20.11 21.47 -0.90
N THR A 27 20.80 21.69 -2.01
CA THR A 27 20.29 22.46 -3.17
C THR A 27 20.10 21.51 -4.35
N VAL A 28 18.89 21.47 -4.88
CA VAL A 28 18.57 20.79 -6.14
C VAL A 28 18.81 21.81 -7.27
N ARG A 29 19.61 21.42 -8.26
CA ARG A 29 19.99 22.28 -9.41
C ARG A 29 19.24 21.89 -10.68
N GLY A 30 18.85 20.61 -10.79
CA GLY A 30 18.11 20.10 -11.94
C GLY A 30 17.14 19.01 -11.56
N VAL A 31 16.00 18.98 -12.24
CA VAL A 31 14.99 17.92 -12.17
C VAL A 31 14.63 17.55 -13.61
N GLU A 32 14.77 16.28 -13.94
CA GLU A 32 14.40 15.71 -15.23
C GLU A 32 13.34 14.64 -15.02
N VAL A 33 12.22 14.73 -15.73
CA VAL A 33 11.20 13.67 -15.77
C VAL A 33 11.67 12.58 -16.72
N VAL A 34 12.12 11.43 -16.17
CA VAL A 34 12.70 10.34 -16.98
C VAL A 34 11.62 9.37 -17.47
N ALA A 35 10.56 9.23 -16.69
CA ALA A 35 9.40 8.41 -17.05
C ALA A 35 8.16 8.95 -16.33
N SER A 36 7.00 8.74 -16.95
CA SER A 36 5.71 9.15 -16.38
C SER A 36 4.61 8.28 -16.95
N HIS A 37 3.65 7.89 -16.12
CA HIS A 37 2.45 7.18 -16.56
C HIS A 37 1.28 7.42 -15.60
N GLU A 38 0.07 7.34 -16.13
CA GLU A 38 -1.15 7.40 -15.33
C GLU A 38 -1.64 6.00 -14.96
N ALA A 39 -1.86 5.82 -13.66
CA ALA A 39 -2.52 4.66 -13.08
C ALA A 39 -3.70 5.14 -12.19
N THR A 40 -3.83 4.66 -10.97
CA THR A 40 -4.74 5.26 -9.96
C THR A 40 -4.29 6.68 -9.62
N ASN A 41 -2.97 6.87 -9.51
CA ASN A 41 -2.28 8.14 -9.37
C ASN A 41 -1.47 8.44 -10.64
N HIS A 42 -0.99 9.67 -10.79
CA HIS A 42 0.04 10.00 -11.76
C HIS A 42 1.40 9.66 -11.16
N HIS A 43 2.09 8.70 -11.74
CA HIS A 43 3.42 8.27 -11.32
C HIS A 43 4.49 8.89 -12.22
N ALA A 44 5.58 9.33 -11.62
CA ALA A 44 6.74 9.82 -12.36
C ALA A 44 8.05 9.36 -11.73
N VAL A 45 9.06 9.21 -12.56
CA VAL A 45 10.45 9.02 -12.14
C VAL A 45 11.21 10.28 -12.45
N LEU A 46 11.80 10.88 -11.42
CA LEU A 46 12.55 12.11 -11.49
C LEU A 46 14.04 11.81 -11.30
N ARG A 47 14.89 12.28 -12.22
CA ARG A 47 16.33 12.31 -12.04
C ARG A 47 16.74 13.68 -11.52
N LEU A 48 17.58 13.71 -10.49
CA LEU A 48 17.98 14.92 -9.79
C LEU A 48 19.47 15.21 -10.00
N ASP A 49 19.81 16.47 -10.24
CA ASP A 49 21.14 17.04 -10.01
C ASP A 49 21.09 17.86 -8.71
N HIS A 50 21.91 17.50 -7.73
CA HIS A 50 21.94 18.13 -6.41
C HIS A 50 23.31 17.99 -5.73
N ASP A 51 23.55 18.80 -4.68
CA ASP A 51 24.77 18.75 -3.87
C ASP A 51 24.64 17.93 -2.56
N GLY A 52 23.53 17.23 -2.39
CA GLY A 52 23.18 16.53 -1.16
C GLY A 52 23.98 15.25 -0.89
N GLY A 53 24.69 14.70 -1.87
CA GLY A 53 25.36 13.40 -1.74
C GLY A 53 24.35 12.31 -1.32
N ALA A 54 24.75 11.46 -0.36
CA ALA A 54 23.90 10.37 0.14
C ALA A 54 22.66 10.82 0.94
N ARG A 55 22.53 12.12 1.26
CA ARG A 55 21.38 12.66 2.00
C ARG A 55 20.11 12.71 1.14
N LEU A 56 20.25 12.84 -0.17
CA LEU A 56 19.14 12.84 -1.12
C LEU A 56 19.43 11.84 -2.24
N PRO A 57 18.49 10.95 -2.60
CA PRO A 57 18.65 10.07 -3.76
C PRO A 57 18.78 10.86 -5.07
N THR A 58 19.55 10.35 -6.03
CA THR A 58 19.65 10.94 -7.38
C THR A 58 18.46 10.60 -8.26
N THR A 59 17.64 9.66 -7.86
CA THR A 59 16.40 9.27 -8.55
C THR A 59 15.29 9.15 -7.54
N LEU A 60 14.14 9.79 -7.82
CA LEU A 60 12.94 9.71 -7.00
C LEU A 60 11.81 9.09 -7.81
N PHE A 61 11.03 8.24 -7.14
CA PHE A 61 9.69 7.88 -7.58
C PHE A 61 8.70 8.87 -6.96
N CYS A 62 7.84 9.44 -7.78
CA CYS A 62 6.89 10.47 -7.36
C CYS A 62 5.47 10.05 -7.67
N LYS A 63 4.57 10.15 -6.68
CA LYS A 63 3.12 10.05 -6.86
C LYS A 63 2.51 11.44 -6.77
N LEU A 64 1.64 11.76 -7.73
CA LEU A 64 0.86 13.00 -7.81
C LEU A 64 -0.61 12.65 -8.08
N PRO A 65 -1.54 13.61 -7.90
CA PRO A 65 -2.92 13.40 -8.30
C PRO A 65 -3.04 13.05 -9.79
N PRO A 66 -3.98 12.17 -10.17
CA PRO A 66 -4.20 11.86 -11.58
C PRO A 66 -4.63 13.10 -12.37
N LEU A 67 -4.26 13.16 -13.65
CA LEU A 67 -4.64 14.26 -14.54
C LEU A 67 -6.09 14.13 -15.02
N ASP A 68 -6.60 12.90 -15.12
CA ASP A 68 -7.97 12.64 -15.48
C ASP A 68 -8.94 13.13 -14.40
N PRO A 69 -9.88 14.05 -14.71
CA PRO A 69 -10.76 14.65 -13.69
C PRO A 69 -11.67 13.64 -12.98
N VAL A 70 -12.08 12.57 -13.68
CA VAL A 70 -12.97 11.56 -13.09
C VAL A 70 -12.19 10.70 -12.10
N ARG A 71 -10.97 10.31 -12.44
CA ARG A 71 -10.07 9.59 -11.53
C ARG A 71 -9.71 10.46 -10.34
N ARG A 72 -9.41 11.74 -10.56
CA ARG A 72 -9.11 12.69 -9.51
C ARG A 72 -10.27 12.81 -8.51
N THR A 73 -11.49 13.05 -9.00
CA THR A 73 -12.68 13.11 -8.12
C THR A 73 -12.87 11.83 -7.31
N ARG A 74 -12.63 10.66 -7.90
CA ARG A 74 -12.70 9.38 -7.17
C ARG A 74 -11.61 9.26 -6.12
N LEU A 75 -10.40 9.67 -6.43
CA LEU A 75 -9.27 9.65 -5.51
C LEU A 75 -9.52 10.58 -4.31
N ASP A 76 -9.94 11.81 -4.56
CA ASP A 76 -10.28 12.79 -3.53
C ASP A 76 -11.40 12.28 -2.62
N TRP A 77 -12.47 11.76 -3.21
CA TRP A 77 -13.58 11.17 -2.45
C TRP A 77 -13.13 9.95 -1.61
N SER A 78 -12.22 9.16 -2.11
CA SER A 78 -11.69 8.00 -1.38
C SER A 78 -10.75 8.37 -0.24
N GLY A 79 -10.13 9.55 -0.27
CA GLY A 79 -9.13 10.01 0.68
C GLY A 79 -7.79 9.24 0.63
N MET A 80 -7.53 8.47 -0.43
CA MET A 80 -6.33 7.63 -0.54
C MET A 80 -5.04 8.44 -0.51
N GLY A 81 -4.99 9.55 -1.25
CA GLY A 81 -3.80 10.40 -1.31
C GLY A 81 -3.45 11.01 0.05
N GLU A 82 -4.45 11.54 0.78
CA GLU A 82 -4.25 12.03 2.14
C GLU A 82 -3.76 10.92 3.09
N ARG A 83 -4.42 9.74 3.06
CA ARG A 83 -4.04 8.63 3.94
C ARG A 83 -2.61 8.18 3.73
N GLU A 84 -2.18 8.02 2.47
CA GLU A 84 -0.82 7.60 2.17
C GLU A 84 0.21 8.65 2.62
N VAL A 85 -0.03 9.94 2.38
CA VAL A 85 0.81 11.03 2.87
C VAL A 85 0.90 11.03 4.40
N ARG A 86 -0.23 10.88 5.09
CA ARG A 86 -0.27 10.83 6.55
C ARG A 86 0.42 9.62 7.13
N PHE A 87 0.29 8.46 6.49
CA PHE A 87 1.04 7.27 6.89
C PHE A 87 2.54 7.53 6.96
N TYR A 88 3.12 8.04 5.87
CA TYR A 88 4.56 8.30 5.81
C TYR A 88 5.03 9.39 6.77
N ARG A 89 4.19 10.36 7.06
CA ARG A 89 4.53 11.45 7.99
C ARG A 89 4.33 11.10 9.46
N GLU A 90 3.25 10.41 9.78
CA GLU A 90 2.77 10.28 11.15
C GLU A 90 3.02 8.90 11.74
N LEU A 91 2.98 7.83 10.93
CA LEU A 91 3.07 6.45 11.44
C LEU A 91 4.38 5.76 11.07
N ALA A 92 4.80 5.82 9.83
CA ALA A 92 5.97 5.09 9.33
C ALA A 92 7.25 5.33 10.16
N PRO A 93 7.56 6.55 10.67
CA PRO A 93 8.75 6.77 11.49
C PRO A 93 8.78 5.99 12.82
N GLY A 94 7.60 5.56 13.29
CA GLY A 94 7.46 4.81 14.56
C GLY A 94 7.18 3.32 14.39
N LEU A 95 7.19 2.81 13.15
CA LEU A 95 6.93 1.42 12.83
C LEU A 95 8.21 0.69 12.44
N ASP A 96 8.32 -0.57 12.87
CA ASP A 96 9.36 -1.49 12.42
C ASP A 96 8.85 -2.30 11.21
N VAL A 97 8.40 -1.57 10.19
CA VAL A 97 7.95 -2.12 8.90
C VAL A 97 8.81 -1.51 7.80
N ARG A 98 9.27 -2.34 6.89
CA ARG A 98 10.08 -1.84 5.76
C ARG A 98 9.21 -1.08 4.77
N VAL A 99 9.56 0.17 4.58
CA VAL A 99 8.90 1.08 3.64
C VAL A 99 9.95 1.83 2.81
N PRO A 100 9.57 2.36 1.63
CA PRO A 100 10.46 3.25 0.88
C PRO A 100 10.87 4.46 1.72
N ARG A 101 12.08 4.94 1.52
CA ARG A 101 12.52 6.21 2.10
C ARG A 101 11.82 7.37 1.41
N VAL A 102 10.92 8.02 2.11
CA VAL A 102 10.20 9.19 1.62
C VAL A 102 10.99 10.46 1.91
N VAL A 103 11.11 11.34 0.93
CA VAL A 103 11.79 12.62 1.03
C VAL A 103 10.83 13.81 1.00
N VAL A 104 9.66 13.65 0.38
CA VAL A 104 8.56 14.60 0.43
C VAL A 104 7.26 13.85 0.60
N ALA A 105 6.46 14.25 1.61
CA ALA A 105 5.09 13.80 1.79
C ALA A 105 4.24 15.02 2.14
N ALA A 106 3.46 15.52 1.20
CA ALA A 106 2.67 16.73 1.36
C ALA A 106 1.26 16.54 0.79
N HIS A 107 0.26 17.03 1.50
CA HIS A 107 -1.15 17.06 1.10
C HIS A 107 -1.74 18.43 1.42
N ASP A 108 -2.57 18.94 0.55
CA ASP A 108 -3.33 20.17 0.68
C ASP A 108 -4.82 19.82 0.81
N GLY A 109 -5.36 19.98 2.03
CA GLY A 109 -6.73 19.62 2.35
C GLY A 109 -7.80 20.48 1.64
N ASP A 110 -7.44 21.68 1.16
CA ASP A 110 -8.38 22.58 0.48
C ASP A 110 -8.56 22.19 -1.00
N THR A 111 -7.48 21.69 -1.63
CA THR A 111 -7.46 21.38 -3.05
C THR A 111 -7.43 19.88 -3.37
N GLY A 112 -7.22 19.03 -2.37
CA GLY A 112 -6.98 17.58 -2.56
C GLY A 112 -5.65 17.27 -3.24
N ALA A 113 -4.81 18.27 -3.52
CA ALA A 113 -3.51 18.07 -4.12
C ALA A 113 -2.55 17.37 -3.14
N PHE A 114 -1.72 16.47 -3.65
CA PHE A 114 -0.68 15.83 -2.84
C PHE A 114 0.57 15.56 -3.67
N VAL A 115 1.68 15.42 -2.99
CA VAL A 115 2.96 14.95 -3.55
C VAL A 115 3.57 13.98 -2.57
N LEU A 116 3.85 12.79 -3.05
CA LEU A 116 4.64 11.79 -2.34
C LEU A 116 5.86 11.47 -3.19
N ALA A 117 7.03 11.94 -2.78
CA ALA A 117 8.29 11.64 -3.44
C ALA A 117 9.16 10.77 -2.54
N MET A 118 9.58 9.63 -3.06
CA MET A 118 10.36 8.62 -2.35
C MET A 118 11.53 8.15 -3.20
N GLU A 119 12.45 7.42 -2.60
CA GLU A 119 13.51 6.74 -3.34
C GLU A 119 12.91 5.84 -4.44
N ASP A 120 13.60 5.75 -5.57
CA ASP A 120 13.25 4.77 -6.60
C ASP A 120 13.76 3.39 -6.18
N LEU A 121 12.85 2.55 -5.70
CA LEU A 121 13.15 1.20 -5.20
C LEU A 121 13.90 0.33 -6.22
N ARG A 122 13.65 0.52 -7.51
CA ARG A 122 14.32 -0.25 -8.59
C ARG A 122 15.84 -0.06 -8.61
N THR A 123 16.36 0.93 -7.89
CA THR A 123 17.80 1.16 -7.76
C THR A 123 18.48 0.29 -6.71
N ARG A 124 17.73 -0.33 -5.77
CA ARG A 124 18.29 -1.06 -4.63
C ARG A 124 17.51 -2.30 -4.16
N ALA A 125 16.35 -2.52 -4.71
CA ALA A 125 15.45 -3.61 -4.31
C ALA A 125 14.89 -4.26 -5.57
N ASP A 126 14.48 -5.51 -5.43
CA ASP A 126 13.70 -6.18 -6.45
C ASP A 126 12.22 -5.81 -6.27
N VAL A 127 11.61 -5.28 -7.32
CA VAL A 127 10.18 -4.92 -7.34
C VAL A 127 9.50 -5.93 -8.25
N PRO A 128 8.74 -6.87 -7.69
CA PRO A 128 8.07 -7.91 -8.47
C PRO A 128 7.18 -7.31 -9.55
N ASP A 129 7.22 -7.86 -10.75
CA ASP A 129 6.39 -7.41 -11.88
C ASP A 129 4.97 -7.99 -11.85
N GLY A 130 4.68 -8.85 -10.86
CA GLY A 130 3.37 -9.48 -10.68
C GLY A 130 3.18 -10.79 -11.44
N THR A 131 4.21 -11.31 -12.11
CA THR A 131 4.15 -12.58 -12.86
C THR A 131 4.61 -13.78 -12.07
N ASP A 132 5.62 -13.59 -11.21
CA ASP A 132 6.22 -14.65 -10.39
C ASP A 132 5.86 -14.44 -8.92
N GLY A 133 5.44 -15.51 -8.23
CA GLY A 133 5.19 -15.47 -6.79
C GLY A 133 6.47 -15.31 -5.97
N LEU A 134 6.33 -14.83 -4.73
CA LEU A 134 7.42 -14.81 -3.76
C LEU A 134 7.61 -16.17 -3.11
N SER A 135 8.80 -16.43 -2.57
CA SER A 135 9.02 -17.64 -1.76
C SER A 135 8.19 -17.61 -0.48
N PRO A 136 7.80 -18.78 0.07
CA PRO A 136 7.11 -18.87 1.36
C PRO A 136 7.86 -18.19 2.50
N ASP A 137 9.19 -18.22 2.51
CA ASP A 137 10.03 -17.58 3.55
C ASP A 137 9.90 -16.04 3.49
N LEU A 138 9.87 -15.45 2.29
CA LEU A 138 9.65 -14.01 2.13
C LEU A 138 8.25 -13.60 2.58
N VAL A 139 7.24 -14.41 2.27
CA VAL A 139 5.86 -14.16 2.74
C VAL A 139 5.78 -14.31 4.26
N ALA A 140 6.45 -15.31 4.87
CA ALA A 140 6.52 -15.44 6.31
C ALA A 140 7.13 -14.20 6.97
N ALA A 141 8.23 -13.68 6.44
CA ALA A 141 8.85 -12.44 6.93
C ALA A 141 7.90 -11.22 6.81
N GLY A 142 7.13 -11.13 5.75
CA GLY A 142 6.09 -10.09 5.60
C GLY A 142 4.95 -10.23 6.60
N LEU A 143 4.56 -11.46 6.91
CA LEU A 143 3.56 -11.74 7.96
C LEU A 143 4.04 -11.33 9.35
N GLU A 144 5.35 -11.41 9.64
CA GLU A 144 5.95 -10.90 10.88
C GLU A 144 5.79 -9.37 10.98
N ASP A 145 6.10 -8.64 9.89
CA ASP A 145 5.95 -7.19 9.84
C ASP A 145 4.47 -6.77 9.98
N LEU A 146 3.55 -7.47 9.31
CA LEU A 146 2.11 -7.25 9.50
C LEU A 146 1.66 -7.59 10.91
N ALA A 147 2.18 -8.66 11.53
CA ALA A 147 1.84 -9.00 12.92
C ALA A 147 2.25 -7.88 13.88
N ALA A 148 3.44 -7.31 13.70
CA ALA A 148 3.91 -6.18 14.51
C ALA A 148 3.00 -4.94 14.35
N LEU A 149 2.61 -4.59 13.13
CA LEU A 149 1.63 -3.53 12.87
C LEU A 149 0.29 -3.82 13.56
N HIS A 150 -0.22 -5.04 13.41
CA HIS A 150 -1.52 -5.44 13.91
C HIS A 150 -1.57 -5.43 15.44
N VAL A 151 -0.55 -5.98 16.12
CA VAL A 151 -0.45 -5.96 17.59
C VAL A 151 -0.36 -4.53 18.10
N ARG A 152 0.49 -3.70 17.48
CA ARG A 152 0.65 -2.30 17.89
C ARG A 152 -0.67 -1.54 17.92
N TYR A 153 -1.53 -1.77 16.95
CA TYR A 153 -2.79 -1.02 16.77
C TYR A 153 -4.05 -1.81 17.14
N GLU A 154 -3.94 -2.92 17.85
CA GLU A 154 -5.10 -3.65 18.37
C GLU A 154 -5.81 -2.87 19.49
N ASP A 155 -5.08 -2.11 20.29
CA ASP A 155 -5.66 -1.24 21.30
C ASP A 155 -6.41 -0.04 20.68
N ALA A 156 -7.71 0.02 20.93
CA ALA A 156 -8.55 1.09 20.41
C ALA A 156 -8.16 2.48 20.94
N GLY A 157 -7.60 2.55 22.16
CA GLY A 157 -7.12 3.80 22.73
C GLY A 157 -5.91 4.33 21.98
N ARG A 158 -4.97 3.45 21.64
CA ARG A 158 -3.82 3.80 20.80
C ARG A 158 -4.25 4.27 19.42
N ARG A 159 -5.13 3.55 18.74
CA ARG A 159 -5.66 3.99 17.43
C ARG A 159 -6.25 5.40 17.49
N ARG A 160 -7.06 5.70 18.50
CA ARG A 160 -7.63 7.05 18.67
C ARG A 160 -6.58 8.14 18.92
N ARG A 161 -5.46 7.82 19.54
CA ARG A 161 -4.40 8.79 19.80
C ARG A 161 -3.44 8.97 18.63
N GLU A 162 -3.00 7.87 18.03
CA GLU A 162 -1.92 7.88 17.02
C GLU A 162 -2.44 7.93 15.58
N ALA A 163 -3.63 7.36 15.31
CA ALA A 163 -4.18 7.20 13.97
C ALA A 163 -5.70 7.49 13.90
N PRO A 164 -6.20 8.62 14.46
CA PRO A 164 -7.63 8.92 14.53
C PRO A 164 -8.29 9.09 13.14
N TRP A 165 -7.50 9.30 12.12
CA TRP A 165 -7.92 9.51 10.73
C TRP A 165 -8.09 8.20 9.95
N ILE A 166 -7.64 7.06 10.48
CA ILE A 166 -7.90 5.76 9.87
C ILE A 166 -9.28 5.29 10.30
N THR A 167 -10.18 5.24 9.35
CA THR A 167 -11.58 4.86 9.58
C THR A 167 -11.76 3.35 9.47
N PRO A 168 -12.82 2.78 10.07
CA PRO A 168 -13.18 1.38 9.85
C PRO A 168 -13.37 1.10 8.35
N SER A 169 -12.94 -0.08 7.94
CA SER A 169 -13.28 -0.60 6.61
C SER A 169 -14.81 -0.68 6.51
N GLY A 170 -15.38 0.03 5.56
CA GLY A 170 -16.82 -0.03 5.33
C GLY A 170 -17.25 -1.46 4.97
N ARG A 171 -18.52 -1.80 5.21
CA ARG A 171 -19.10 -3.00 4.62
C ARG A 171 -18.96 -2.92 3.11
N THR A 172 -18.48 -4.00 2.51
CA THR A 172 -18.35 -4.06 1.06
C THR A 172 -19.70 -3.82 0.42
N SER A 173 -19.78 -2.89 -0.52
CA SER A 173 -20.95 -2.72 -1.37
C SER A 173 -21.22 -4.03 -2.14
N ASP A 174 -22.35 -4.14 -2.80
CA ASP A 174 -22.63 -5.25 -3.74
C ASP A 174 -21.71 -5.28 -4.97
N TYR A 175 -20.77 -4.35 -5.06
CA TYR A 175 -19.85 -4.19 -6.19
C TYR A 175 -19.03 -5.45 -6.43
N GLY A 176 -18.44 -6.04 -5.38
CA GLY A 176 -17.66 -7.29 -5.51
C GLY A 176 -18.52 -8.46 -5.98
N ALA A 177 -19.75 -8.59 -5.46
CA ALA A 177 -20.68 -9.62 -5.90
C ALA A 177 -21.09 -9.43 -7.37
N ARG A 178 -21.30 -8.19 -7.81
CA ARG A 178 -21.60 -7.88 -9.22
C ARG A 178 -20.42 -8.19 -10.15
N LEU A 179 -19.20 -7.90 -9.72
CA LEU A 179 -18.00 -8.23 -10.50
C LEU A 179 -17.82 -9.74 -10.64
N LEU A 180 -17.99 -10.49 -9.54
CA LEU A 180 -17.92 -11.95 -9.56
C LEU A 180 -18.98 -12.54 -10.49
N ARG A 181 -20.24 -12.07 -10.42
CA ARG A 181 -21.31 -12.49 -11.33
C ARG A 181 -20.94 -12.19 -12.77
N ALA A 182 -20.52 -10.97 -13.06
CA ALA A 182 -20.12 -10.58 -14.42
C ALA A 182 -18.96 -11.43 -14.95
N GLY A 183 -17.97 -11.76 -14.10
CA GLY A 183 -16.85 -12.63 -14.48
C GLY A 183 -17.27 -14.07 -14.77
N ILE A 184 -18.17 -14.64 -13.96
CA ILE A 184 -18.74 -15.98 -14.19
C ILE A 184 -19.53 -16.03 -15.49
N ASP A 185 -20.35 -15.01 -15.75
CA ASP A 185 -21.22 -14.95 -16.93
C ASP A 185 -20.43 -14.69 -18.22
N ALA A 186 -19.31 -13.98 -18.13
CA ALA A 186 -18.48 -13.63 -19.30
C ALA A 186 -17.74 -14.85 -19.91
N ASP A 187 -17.22 -15.73 -19.06
CA ASP A 187 -16.52 -16.96 -19.50
C ASP A 187 -16.72 -18.10 -18.49
N PRO A 188 -17.84 -18.83 -18.57
CA PRO A 188 -18.16 -19.92 -17.65
C PRO A 188 -17.13 -21.07 -17.68
N GLY A 189 -16.34 -21.18 -18.75
CA GLY A 189 -15.34 -22.24 -18.93
C GLY A 189 -13.93 -21.89 -18.40
N ALA A 190 -13.64 -20.61 -18.18
CA ALA A 190 -12.32 -20.16 -17.73
C ALA A 190 -12.08 -20.36 -16.24
N LEU A 191 -13.15 -20.51 -15.45
CA LEU A 191 -13.08 -20.58 -13.98
C LEU A 191 -13.21 -22.02 -13.49
N SER A 192 -12.42 -22.39 -12.50
CA SER A 192 -12.56 -23.71 -11.88
C SER A 192 -13.91 -23.86 -11.18
N PRO A 193 -14.49 -25.09 -11.17
CA PRO A 193 -15.76 -25.33 -10.45
C PRO A 193 -15.69 -24.97 -8.97
N ALA A 194 -14.53 -25.18 -8.34
CA ALA A 194 -14.31 -24.82 -6.94
C ALA A 194 -14.37 -23.30 -6.73
N PHE A 195 -13.76 -22.52 -7.61
CA PHE A 195 -13.86 -21.05 -7.56
C PHE A 195 -15.30 -20.58 -7.73
N VAL A 196 -16.00 -21.11 -8.74
CA VAL A 196 -17.42 -20.77 -8.99
C VAL A 196 -18.29 -21.07 -7.76
N ALA A 197 -18.10 -22.21 -7.12
CA ALA A 197 -18.85 -22.57 -5.91
C ALA A 197 -18.63 -21.59 -4.75
N VAL A 198 -17.38 -21.14 -4.53
CA VAL A 198 -17.05 -20.13 -3.52
C VAL A 198 -17.62 -18.76 -3.89
N ALA A 199 -17.49 -18.36 -5.16
CA ALA A 199 -18.03 -17.09 -5.65
C ALA A 199 -19.57 -17.04 -5.52
N GLU A 200 -20.27 -18.11 -5.87
CA GLU A 200 -21.72 -18.22 -5.71
C GLU A 200 -22.14 -18.14 -4.24
N ARG A 201 -21.38 -18.78 -3.35
CA ARG A 201 -21.61 -18.68 -1.90
C ARG A 201 -21.44 -17.24 -1.42
N TYR A 202 -20.40 -16.55 -1.86
CA TYR A 202 -20.18 -15.15 -1.53
C TYR A 202 -21.31 -14.25 -2.05
N ILE A 203 -21.75 -14.46 -3.31
CA ILE A 203 -22.85 -13.69 -3.90
C ILE A 203 -24.17 -13.90 -3.11
N ALA A 204 -24.43 -15.14 -2.70
CA ALA A 204 -25.68 -15.50 -2.02
C ALA A 204 -25.75 -15.04 -0.56
N ASP A 205 -24.62 -15.07 0.17
CA ASP A 205 -24.59 -14.87 1.62
C ASP A 205 -23.37 -14.04 2.06
N ARG A 206 -23.13 -12.95 1.35
CA ARG A 206 -22.00 -12.05 1.56
C ARG A 206 -21.95 -11.50 2.98
N ASP A 207 -23.09 -11.13 3.55
CA ASP A 207 -23.12 -10.45 4.85
C ASP A 207 -22.70 -11.40 5.97
N THR A 208 -23.14 -12.65 5.96
CA THR A 208 -22.68 -13.67 6.93
C THR A 208 -21.19 -13.96 6.79
N LEU A 209 -20.67 -14.06 5.56
CA LEU A 209 -19.25 -14.28 5.34
C LEU A 209 -18.43 -13.07 5.82
N GLN A 210 -18.92 -11.86 5.60
CA GLN A 210 -18.25 -10.65 6.06
C GLN A 210 -18.29 -10.55 7.60
N ASP A 211 -19.41 -10.85 8.24
CA ASP A 211 -19.51 -10.86 9.71
C ASP A 211 -18.54 -11.89 10.33
N ALA A 212 -18.42 -13.08 9.72
CA ALA A 212 -17.45 -14.08 10.15
C ALA A 212 -16.00 -13.61 9.98
N TRP A 213 -15.72 -12.89 8.89
CA TRP A 213 -14.39 -12.34 8.62
C TRP A 213 -14.00 -11.23 9.61
N GLU A 214 -14.95 -10.38 9.97
CA GLU A 214 -14.74 -9.28 10.92
C GLU A 214 -14.92 -9.71 12.39
N ALA A 215 -15.22 -10.97 12.65
CA ALA A 215 -15.34 -11.51 14.01
C ALA A 215 -13.96 -11.58 14.65
N GLY A 216 -13.63 -10.64 15.51
CA GLY A 216 -12.37 -10.60 16.23
C GLY A 216 -11.88 -9.18 16.51
N PRO A 217 -10.67 -9.07 17.08
CA PRO A 217 -10.10 -7.77 17.38
C PRO A 217 -9.79 -7.02 16.09
N ALA A 218 -10.22 -5.76 16.03
CA ALA A 218 -9.90 -4.87 14.92
C ALA A 218 -8.54 -4.20 15.15
N THR A 219 -7.80 -3.97 14.08
CA THR A 219 -6.51 -3.27 14.08
C THR A 219 -6.39 -2.34 12.90
N VAL A 220 -5.25 -1.64 12.76
CA VAL A 220 -4.89 -0.91 11.55
C VAL A 220 -4.36 -1.90 10.52
N LEU A 221 -4.86 -1.79 9.31
CA LEU A 221 -4.50 -2.61 8.16
C LEU A 221 -3.68 -1.81 7.15
N HIS A 222 -2.82 -2.49 6.40
CA HIS A 222 -2.29 -1.98 5.13
C HIS A 222 -3.44 -1.77 4.14
N GLY A 223 -4.32 -2.76 4.05
CA GLY A 223 -5.55 -2.75 3.24
C GLY A 223 -5.38 -3.28 1.82
N ASP A 224 -4.14 -3.38 1.31
CA ASP A 224 -3.86 -3.83 -0.06
C ASP A 224 -2.48 -4.52 -0.23
N PRO A 225 -2.08 -5.48 0.63
CA PRO A 225 -0.74 -6.08 0.62
C PRO A 225 -0.60 -7.18 -0.45
N HIS A 226 -0.84 -6.85 -1.71
CA HIS A 226 -0.62 -7.76 -2.84
C HIS A 226 0.78 -7.60 -3.44
N LEU A 227 1.20 -8.55 -4.27
CA LEU A 227 2.54 -8.60 -4.87
C LEU A 227 2.98 -7.28 -5.51
N GLY A 228 2.07 -6.58 -6.20
CA GLY A 228 2.34 -5.28 -6.83
C GLY A 228 2.55 -4.11 -5.87
N ASN A 229 2.38 -4.31 -4.55
CA ASN A 229 2.62 -3.32 -3.50
C ASN A 229 3.75 -3.75 -2.55
N LEU A 230 4.59 -4.68 -3.00
CA LEU A 230 5.72 -5.22 -2.25
C LEU A 230 7.04 -4.94 -2.97
N PHE A 231 8.12 -4.92 -2.21
CA PHE A 231 9.48 -4.97 -2.73
C PHE A 231 10.33 -5.92 -1.91
N VAL A 232 11.33 -6.54 -2.55
CA VAL A 232 12.24 -7.47 -1.90
C VAL A 232 13.59 -6.79 -1.66
N ALA A 233 14.06 -6.78 -0.42
CA ALA A 233 15.34 -6.24 -0.02
C ALA A 233 16.10 -7.26 0.83
N GLY A 234 16.94 -8.07 0.18
CA GLY A 234 17.63 -9.21 0.80
C GLY A 234 16.66 -10.35 1.10
N ASP A 235 16.58 -10.75 2.36
CA ASP A 235 15.77 -11.85 2.87
C ASP A 235 14.40 -11.40 3.41
N ARG A 236 14.00 -10.16 3.17
CA ARG A 236 12.72 -9.60 3.65
C ARG A 236 12.01 -8.84 2.55
N ILE A 237 10.69 -8.76 2.69
CA ILE A 237 9.86 -7.86 1.89
C ILE A 237 9.64 -6.54 2.62
N GLY A 238 9.28 -5.51 1.86
CA GLY A 238 8.76 -4.25 2.36
C GLY A 238 7.46 -3.89 1.65
N PHE A 239 6.76 -2.90 2.16
CA PHE A 239 5.43 -2.51 1.73
C PHE A 239 5.41 -1.06 1.24
N TYR A 240 4.66 -0.80 0.18
CA TYR A 240 4.33 0.56 -0.28
C TYR A 240 2.86 0.62 -0.71
N ASP A 241 2.38 1.82 -1.09
CA ASP A 241 0.97 2.08 -1.42
C ASP A 241 -0.01 1.90 -0.24
N TRP A 242 0.18 2.71 0.79
CA TRP A 242 -0.60 2.72 2.03
C TRP A 242 -1.93 3.50 1.93
N GLY A 243 -2.38 3.83 0.72
CA GLY A 243 -3.60 4.62 0.50
C GLY A 243 -4.89 3.93 0.93
N LEU A 244 -4.92 2.59 0.99
CA LEU A 244 -6.10 1.81 1.37
C LEU A 244 -6.14 1.42 2.85
N MET A 245 -5.30 2.02 3.69
CA MET A 245 -5.34 1.78 5.15
C MET A 245 -6.75 1.90 5.72
N ALA A 246 -7.09 0.99 6.61
CA ALA A 246 -8.38 0.96 7.30
C ALA A 246 -8.25 0.34 8.69
N VAL A 247 -9.29 0.44 9.51
CA VAL A 247 -9.43 -0.36 10.73
C VAL A 247 -10.34 -1.55 10.42
N GLY A 248 -9.85 -2.76 10.67
CA GLY A 248 -10.61 -3.99 10.41
C GLY A 248 -9.93 -5.23 10.97
N SER A 249 -10.43 -6.40 10.57
CA SER A 249 -9.84 -7.67 10.95
C SER A 249 -8.45 -7.87 10.33
N PRO A 250 -7.43 -8.23 11.13
CA PRO A 250 -6.08 -8.48 10.61
C PRO A 250 -6.04 -9.59 9.56
N LEU A 251 -7.02 -10.49 9.56
CA LEU A 251 -7.11 -11.56 8.57
C LEU A 251 -7.30 -11.05 7.13
N ARG A 252 -7.75 -9.81 6.95
CA ARG A 252 -7.83 -9.20 5.62
C ARG A 252 -6.46 -9.08 4.98
N ASP A 253 -5.50 -8.48 5.68
CA ASP A 253 -4.13 -8.34 5.18
C ASP A 253 -3.44 -9.71 5.05
N VAL A 254 -3.58 -10.55 6.07
CA VAL A 254 -2.96 -11.88 6.10
C VAL A 254 -3.39 -12.75 4.93
N SER A 255 -4.72 -12.87 4.72
CA SER A 255 -5.24 -13.69 3.63
C SER A 255 -4.91 -13.09 2.26
N TYR A 256 -4.90 -11.76 2.15
CA TYR A 256 -4.60 -11.09 0.90
C TYR A 256 -3.13 -11.25 0.53
N LEU A 257 -2.21 -11.05 1.47
CA LEU A 257 -0.79 -11.29 1.25
C LEU A 257 -0.52 -12.75 0.82
N ILE A 258 -1.02 -13.75 1.57
CA ILE A 258 -0.82 -15.16 1.24
C ILE A 258 -1.42 -15.52 -0.13
N ALA A 259 -2.63 -15.01 -0.42
CA ALA A 259 -3.32 -15.35 -1.66
C ALA A 259 -2.70 -14.70 -2.91
N MET A 260 -2.12 -13.51 -2.76
CA MET A 260 -1.69 -12.68 -3.88
C MET A 260 -0.17 -12.58 -4.04
N ALA A 261 0.61 -13.09 -3.09
CA ALA A 261 2.06 -13.05 -3.17
C ALA A 261 2.70 -14.43 -3.40
N LEU A 262 1.97 -15.53 -3.23
CA LEU A 262 2.46 -16.89 -3.49
C LEU A 262 1.93 -17.44 -4.81
N ASP A 263 2.73 -18.26 -5.44
CA ASP A 263 2.23 -19.14 -6.49
C ASP A 263 1.16 -20.09 -5.95
N PRO A 264 0.18 -20.51 -6.78
CA PRO A 264 -0.89 -21.41 -6.34
C PRO A 264 -0.40 -22.73 -5.74
N ALA A 265 0.72 -23.29 -6.23
CA ALA A 265 1.30 -24.53 -5.73
C ALA A 265 1.93 -24.35 -4.35
N ASP A 266 2.71 -23.27 -4.17
CA ASP A 266 3.32 -22.92 -2.90
C ASP A 266 2.25 -22.56 -1.86
N ARG A 267 1.21 -21.81 -2.27
CA ARG A 267 0.08 -21.53 -1.39
C ARG A 267 -0.60 -22.81 -0.92
N ALA A 268 -0.91 -23.74 -1.82
CA ALA A 268 -1.54 -25.01 -1.46
C ALA A 268 -0.73 -25.81 -0.45
N THR A 269 0.60 -25.69 -0.52
CA THR A 269 1.53 -26.42 0.37
C THR A 269 1.71 -25.70 1.71
N HIS A 270 1.86 -24.37 1.72
CA HIS A 270 2.37 -23.60 2.86
C HIS A 270 1.33 -22.74 3.58
N GLU A 271 0.12 -22.56 3.03
CA GLU A 271 -0.89 -21.63 3.59
C GLU A 271 -1.18 -21.87 5.07
N ARG A 272 -1.32 -23.15 5.48
CA ARG A 272 -1.62 -23.49 6.89
C ARG A 272 -0.47 -23.16 7.83
N ASP A 273 0.75 -23.42 7.39
CA ASP A 273 1.96 -23.17 8.17
C ASP A 273 2.19 -21.65 8.31
N LEU A 274 1.96 -20.87 7.24
CA LEU A 274 2.03 -19.43 7.26
C LEU A 274 0.97 -18.79 8.19
N LEU A 275 -0.25 -19.30 8.17
CA LEU A 275 -1.31 -18.87 9.11
C LEU A 275 -0.95 -19.19 10.56
N THR A 276 -0.36 -20.36 10.80
CA THR A 276 0.12 -20.77 12.13
C THR A 276 1.26 -19.87 12.57
N HIS A 277 2.26 -19.65 11.71
CA HIS A 277 3.38 -18.74 11.96
C HIS A 277 2.90 -17.34 12.33
N TYR A 278 2.01 -16.75 11.55
CA TYR A 278 1.43 -15.43 11.86
C TYR A 278 0.80 -15.39 13.25
N ARG A 279 0.03 -16.42 13.64
CA ARG A 279 -0.61 -16.50 14.95
C ARG A 279 0.39 -16.59 16.09
N GLU A 280 1.44 -17.37 15.92
CA GLU A 280 2.52 -17.55 16.90
C GLU A 280 3.31 -16.25 17.10
N VAL A 281 3.71 -15.60 15.99
CA VAL A 281 4.41 -14.30 16.03
C VAL A 281 3.55 -13.25 16.72
N ARG A 282 2.27 -13.15 16.37
CA ARG A 282 1.34 -12.22 16.99
C ARG A 282 1.19 -12.49 18.50
N ALA A 283 1.07 -13.75 18.91
CA ALA A 283 0.97 -14.12 20.32
C ALA A 283 2.24 -13.83 21.11
N ALA A 284 3.41 -13.87 20.47
CA ALA A 284 4.68 -13.55 21.11
C ALA A 284 4.91 -12.03 21.28
N GLN A 285 4.21 -11.20 20.52
CA GLN A 285 4.33 -9.73 20.54
C GLN A 285 3.24 -9.03 21.37
N GLY A 286 2.12 -9.69 21.64
CA GLY A 286 0.97 -9.17 22.41
C GLY A 286 0.79 -9.88 23.70
#